data_2da5f3bbbc538cf4975ee4374812d959
#
_entry.id   2da5f3bbbc538cf4975ee4374812d959
#
_cell.length_a   1.000
_cell.length_b   1.000
_cell.length_c   1.000
_cell.angle_alpha   90.00
_cell.angle_beta   90.00
_cell.angle_gamma   90.00
#
_symmetry.space_group_name_H-M   'P 1'
#
loop_
_entity.id
_entity.type
_entity.pdbx_description
1 polymer ?
#
loop_
_entity_poly.entity_id
_entity_poly.type
_entity_poly.pdbx_seq_one_letter_code
_entity_poly.pdbx_strand_id
1 'polypeptide(L)'
;MESETCPPGALQPAFDRLGISDMGSYRFYSQTLKDLGFEELNFIDLSQNVPIHYQRFREEVQKRYNEVVKLTSTEFVDKTLNSIQPWIERYEQGYMQWGILHFRLLEKN
;
A
#
# COMPACT_ATOMS: atom_id res chain seq x y z
N MET A 1 4.21 0.01 0.29
CA MET A 1 5.63 0.41 0.13
C MET A 1 5.95 0.61 -1.34
N GLU A 2 6.88 1.49 -1.59
CA GLU A 2 7.47 1.64 -2.92
C GLU A 2 8.44 0.50 -3.20
N SER A 3 8.36 -0.12 -4.39
CA SER A 3 9.28 -1.19 -4.76
C SER A 3 10.60 -0.63 -5.30
N GLU A 4 11.66 -1.44 -5.29
CA GLU A 4 12.96 -1.05 -5.84
C GLU A 4 12.92 -0.88 -7.36
N THR A 5 11.95 -1.51 -8.03
CA THR A 5 11.77 -1.41 -9.47
C THR A 5 10.89 -0.24 -9.90
N CYS A 6 10.39 0.54 -8.93
CA CYS A 6 9.53 1.68 -9.22
C CYS A 6 10.36 2.81 -9.88
N PRO A 7 9.98 3.27 -11.07
CA PRO A 7 10.65 4.41 -11.69
C PRO A 7 10.51 5.68 -10.84
N PRO A 8 11.51 6.56 -10.81
CA PRO A 8 11.40 7.83 -10.10
C PRO A 8 10.18 8.63 -10.57
N GLY A 9 9.39 9.10 -9.62
CA GLY A 9 8.21 9.91 -9.89
C GLY A 9 6.96 9.13 -10.32
N ALA A 10 7.04 7.81 -10.49
CA ALA A 10 5.89 7.00 -10.93
C ALA A 10 4.74 7.01 -9.92
N LEU A 11 5.04 7.16 -8.63
CA LEU A 11 4.04 7.19 -7.57
C LEU A 11 3.66 8.61 -7.13
N GLN A 12 4.21 9.65 -7.76
CA GLN A 12 3.91 11.03 -7.38
C GLN A 12 2.41 11.36 -7.38
N PRO A 13 1.62 10.95 -8.39
CA PRO A 13 0.17 11.18 -8.33
C PRO A 13 -0.50 10.55 -7.12
N ALA A 14 -0.04 9.38 -6.68
CA ALA A 14 -0.55 8.74 -5.47
C ALA A 14 -0.14 9.50 -4.22
N PHE A 15 1.09 9.98 -4.15
CA PHE A 15 1.59 10.79 -3.03
C PHE A 15 0.80 12.09 -2.91
N ASP A 16 0.59 12.79 -4.01
CA ASP A 16 -0.16 14.05 -4.05
C ASP A 16 -1.59 13.83 -3.56
N ARG A 17 -2.21 12.75 -3.95
CA ARG A 17 -3.55 12.40 -3.56
C ARG A 17 -3.67 12.08 -2.08
N LEU A 18 -2.70 11.34 -1.52
CA LEU A 18 -2.68 10.95 -0.11
C LEU A 18 -2.15 12.06 0.79
N GLY A 19 -1.61 13.14 0.23
CA GLY A 19 -1.04 14.23 0.99
C GLY A 19 0.28 13.85 1.68
N ILE A 20 1.04 12.93 1.09
CA ILE A 20 2.33 12.49 1.63
C ILE A 20 3.47 12.88 0.68
N SER A 21 4.66 13.02 1.21
CA SER A 21 5.85 13.40 0.42
C SER A 21 6.58 12.18 -0.15
N ASP A 22 6.52 11.06 0.55
CA ASP A 22 7.12 9.82 0.11
C ASP A 22 6.41 8.62 0.74
N MET A 23 6.84 7.44 0.32
CA MET A 23 6.36 6.18 0.85
C MET A 23 7.59 5.30 1.13
N GLY A 24 7.61 4.67 2.31
CA GLY A 24 8.71 3.77 2.66
C GLY A 24 8.87 2.62 1.67
N SER A 25 10.02 1.95 1.76
CA SER A 25 10.34 0.77 0.96
C SER A 25 10.83 -0.35 1.87
N TYR A 26 10.83 -1.58 1.36
CA TYR A 26 11.40 -2.71 2.10
C TYR A 26 12.85 -2.40 2.50
N ARG A 27 13.65 -1.90 1.57
CA ARG A 27 15.05 -1.58 1.81
C ARG A 27 15.20 -0.54 2.92
N PHE A 28 14.39 0.51 2.90
CA PHE A 28 14.42 1.56 3.91
C PHE A 28 14.08 0.99 5.30
N TYR A 29 13.00 0.24 5.42
CA TYR A 29 12.59 -0.33 6.70
C TYR A 29 13.62 -1.34 7.20
N SER A 30 14.09 -2.23 6.35
CA SER A 30 15.07 -3.24 6.71
C SER A 30 16.36 -2.61 7.21
N GLN A 31 16.90 -1.64 6.48
CA GLN A 31 18.16 -1.00 6.86
C GLN A 31 18.00 -0.19 8.14
N THR A 32 16.91 0.57 8.27
CA THR A 32 16.65 1.38 9.46
C THR A 32 16.55 0.51 10.70
N LEU A 33 15.82 -0.59 10.62
CA LEU A 33 15.66 -1.49 11.76
C LEU A 33 16.97 -2.18 12.14
N LYS A 34 17.78 -2.58 11.16
CA LYS A 34 19.11 -3.16 11.42
C LYS A 34 20.03 -2.13 12.10
N ASP A 35 19.99 -0.88 11.65
CA ASP A 35 20.78 0.19 12.27
C ASP A 35 20.36 0.47 13.71
N LEU A 36 19.10 0.20 14.05
CA LEU A 36 18.58 0.36 15.40
C LEU A 36 18.79 -0.88 16.28
N GLY A 37 19.43 -1.93 15.78
CA GLY A 37 19.75 -3.12 16.53
C GLY A 37 18.76 -4.26 16.39
N PHE A 38 17.93 -4.26 15.38
CA PHE A 38 17.01 -5.36 15.09
C PHE A 38 17.64 -6.35 14.10
N GLU A 39 17.25 -7.61 14.25
CA GLU A 39 17.59 -8.69 13.33
C GLU A 39 16.38 -9.02 12.48
N GLU A 40 16.55 -9.09 11.17
CA GLU A 40 15.48 -9.52 10.27
C GLU A 40 15.31 -11.04 10.36
N LEU A 41 14.10 -11.47 10.69
CA LEU A 41 13.76 -12.89 10.75
C LEU A 41 13.09 -13.36 9.47
N ASN A 42 12.19 -12.53 8.91
CA ASN A 42 11.40 -12.94 7.76
C ASN A 42 10.77 -11.72 7.08
N PHE A 43 10.53 -11.84 5.80
CA PHE A 43 9.69 -10.94 5.03
C PHE A 43 8.73 -11.76 4.18
N ILE A 44 7.44 -11.57 4.39
CA ILE A 44 6.39 -12.25 3.62
C ILE A 44 5.80 -11.24 2.65
N ASP A 45 6.08 -11.43 1.36
CA ASP A 45 5.55 -10.56 0.30
C ASP A 45 4.14 -10.98 -0.04
N LEU A 46 3.17 -10.12 0.22
CA LEU A 46 1.76 -10.33 -0.04
C LEU A 46 1.22 -9.37 -1.10
N SER A 47 2.11 -8.76 -1.88
CA SER A 47 1.76 -7.77 -2.89
C SER A 47 0.71 -8.27 -3.87
N GLN A 48 0.73 -9.54 -4.23
CA GLN A 48 -0.22 -10.15 -5.17
C GLN A 48 -1.66 -10.17 -4.64
N ASN A 49 -1.83 -10.11 -3.32
CA ASN A 49 -3.15 -10.12 -2.71
C ASN A 49 -3.84 -8.76 -2.77
N VAL A 50 -3.09 -7.68 -2.96
CA VAL A 50 -3.62 -6.32 -2.93
C VAL A 50 -4.56 -6.05 -4.11
N PRO A 51 -4.22 -6.37 -5.37
CA PRO A 51 -5.17 -6.20 -6.47
C PRO A 51 -6.46 -6.99 -6.28
N ILE A 52 -6.37 -8.21 -5.77
CA ILE A 52 -7.54 -9.06 -5.49
C ILE A 52 -8.42 -8.40 -4.43
N HIS A 53 -7.81 -7.92 -3.36
CA HIS A 53 -8.52 -7.23 -2.28
C HIS A 53 -9.29 -6.00 -2.80
N TYR A 54 -8.63 -5.16 -3.58
CA TYR A 54 -9.25 -3.93 -4.09
C TYR A 54 -10.32 -4.21 -5.14
N GLN A 55 -10.17 -5.25 -5.94
CA GLN A 55 -11.21 -5.66 -6.86
C GLN A 55 -12.47 -6.08 -6.11
N ARG A 56 -12.34 -6.88 -5.06
CA ARG A 56 -13.47 -7.30 -4.21
C ARG A 56 -14.06 -6.12 -3.45
N PHE A 57 -13.22 -5.23 -2.96
CA PHE A 57 -13.68 -4.02 -2.30
C PHE A 57 -14.53 -3.17 -3.25
N ARG A 58 -14.07 -2.98 -4.48
CA ARG A 58 -14.81 -2.23 -5.49
C ARG A 58 -16.17 -2.87 -5.78
N GLU A 59 -16.19 -4.17 -5.98
CA GLU A 59 -17.43 -4.92 -6.23
C GLU A 59 -18.44 -4.74 -5.09
N GLU A 60 -17.96 -4.84 -3.87
CA GLU A 60 -18.81 -4.73 -2.69
C GLU A 60 -19.35 -3.30 -2.50
N VAL A 61 -18.53 -2.30 -2.73
CA VAL A 61 -18.95 -0.89 -2.67
C VAL A 61 -19.97 -0.58 -3.77
N GLN A 62 -19.76 -1.08 -4.99
CA GLN A 62 -20.71 -0.90 -6.08
C GLN A 62 -22.06 -1.57 -5.80
N LYS A 63 -22.02 -2.76 -5.24
CA LYS A 63 -23.22 -3.52 -4.86
C LYS A 63 -24.02 -2.80 -3.78
N ARG A 64 -23.36 -2.14 -2.84
CA ARG A 64 -23.96 -1.42 -1.71
C ARG A 64 -23.85 0.08 -1.84
N TYR A 65 -23.76 0.57 -3.06
CA TYR A 65 -23.50 1.98 -3.33
C TYR A 65 -24.41 2.91 -2.54
N ASN A 66 -25.74 2.67 -2.59
CA ASN A 66 -26.70 3.53 -1.92
C ASN A 66 -26.56 3.52 -0.39
N GLU A 67 -26.22 2.38 0.21
CA GLU A 67 -26.00 2.29 1.63
C GLU A 67 -24.75 3.05 2.06
N VAL A 68 -23.65 2.92 1.30
CA VAL A 68 -22.39 3.57 1.61
C VAL A 68 -22.51 5.08 1.43
N VAL A 69 -23.24 5.54 0.40
CA VAL A 69 -23.50 6.97 0.17
C VAL A 69 -24.25 7.58 1.36
N LYS A 70 -25.21 6.87 1.93
CA LYS A 70 -25.94 7.36 3.11
C LYS A 70 -25.06 7.54 4.33
N LEU A 71 -24.02 6.70 4.48
CA LEU A 71 -23.11 6.75 5.61
C LEU A 71 -21.99 7.78 5.43
N THR A 72 -21.74 8.18 4.20
CA THR A 72 -20.67 9.12 3.83
C THR A 72 -21.21 10.23 2.93
N SER A 73 -20.88 10.20 1.65
CA SER A 73 -21.42 11.10 0.63
C SER A 73 -21.20 10.48 -0.75
N THR A 74 -22.00 10.93 -1.73
CA THR A 74 -21.83 10.52 -3.13
C THR A 74 -20.42 10.88 -3.62
N GLU A 75 -19.98 12.09 -3.32
CA GLU A 75 -18.68 12.59 -3.72
C GLU A 75 -17.53 11.73 -3.20
N PHE A 76 -17.59 11.34 -1.92
CA PHE A 76 -16.57 10.49 -1.31
C PHE A 76 -16.54 9.10 -1.94
N VAL A 77 -17.71 8.48 -2.14
CA VAL A 77 -17.80 7.14 -2.72
C VAL A 77 -17.28 7.12 -4.17
N ASP A 78 -17.71 8.08 -4.98
CA ASP A 78 -17.28 8.16 -6.38
C ASP A 78 -15.77 8.40 -6.48
N LYS A 79 -15.21 9.27 -5.66
CA LYS A 79 -13.77 9.51 -5.60
C LYS A 79 -13.02 8.25 -5.21
N THR A 80 -13.53 7.50 -4.23
CA THR A 80 -12.93 6.25 -3.78
C THR A 80 -12.94 5.22 -4.91
N LEU A 81 -14.09 5.01 -5.56
CA LEU A 81 -14.21 4.06 -6.66
C LEU A 81 -13.27 4.39 -7.83
N ASN A 82 -13.19 5.68 -8.18
CA ASN A 82 -12.33 6.13 -9.28
C ASN A 82 -10.83 5.95 -8.97
N SER A 83 -10.47 5.81 -7.71
CA SER A 83 -9.08 5.67 -7.29
C SER A 83 -8.58 4.22 -7.27
N ILE A 84 -9.50 3.27 -7.27
CA ILE A 84 -9.12 1.87 -7.07
C ILE A 84 -8.34 1.32 -8.26
N GLN A 85 -8.76 1.60 -9.48
CA GLN A 85 -8.09 1.06 -10.67
C GLN A 85 -6.65 1.53 -10.81
N PRO A 86 -6.31 2.82 -10.68
CA PRO A 86 -4.91 3.24 -10.69
C PRO A 86 -4.08 2.59 -9.58
N TRP A 87 -4.66 2.35 -8.43
CA TRP A 87 -4.00 1.70 -7.30
C TRP A 87 -3.66 0.24 -7.62
N ILE A 88 -4.64 -0.50 -8.18
CA ILE A 88 -4.45 -1.87 -8.63
C ILE A 88 -3.31 -1.93 -9.67
N GLU A 89 -3.32 -1.05 -10.64
CA GLU A 89 -2.32 -1.01 -11.71
C GLU A 89 -0.90 -0.80 -11.17
N ARG A 90 -0.73 0.03 -10.13
CA ARG A 90 0.59 0.24 -9.52
C ARG A 90 1.16 -1.03 -8.91
N TYR A 91 0.30 -1.85 -8.30
CA TYR A 91 0.74 -3.16 -7.80
C TYR A 91 1.02 -4.14 -8.91
N GLU A 92 0.18 -4.17 -9.95
CA GLU A 92 0.39 -5.06 -11.11
C GLU A 92 1.65 -4.70 -11.87
N GLN A 93 2.00 -3.44 -11.95
CA GLN A 93 3.23 -2.95 -12.58
C GLN A 93 4.47 -3.23 -11.72
N GLY A 94 4.29 -3.66 -10.48
CA GLY A 94 5.40 -3.91 -9.56
C GLY A 94 6.00 -2.65 -8.94
N TYR A 95 5.29 -1.53 -8.97
CA TYR A 95 5.78 -0.27 -8.40
C TYR A 95 5.55 -0.18 -6.90
N MET A 96 4.62 -0.96 -6.37
CA MET A 96 4.30 -0.99 -4.95
C MET A 96 4.36 -2.41 -4.41
N GLN A 97 4.73 -2.51 -3.14
CA GLN A 97 4.81 -3.78 -2.41
C GLN A 97 4.02 -3.69 -1.11
N TRP A 98 3.50 -4.83 -0.68
CA TRP A 98 2.83 -4.97 0.59
C TRP A 98 3.17 -6.32 1.19
N GLY A 99 3.34 -6.34 2.50
CA GLY A 99 3.70 -7.58 3.15
C GLY A 99 3.93 -7.42 4.63
N ILE A 100 4.52 -8.45 5.22
CA ILE A 100 4.81 -8.50 6.65
C ILE A 100 6.33 -8.56 6.82
N LEU A 101 6.86 -7.57 7.53
CA LEU A 101 8.27 -7.55 7.93
C LEU A 101 8.35 -8.00 9.39
N HIS A 102 9.13 -9.04 9.64
CA HIS A 102 9.26 -9.62 10.97
C HIS A 102 10.71 -9.46 11.46
N PHE A 103 10.88 -8.67 12.51
CA PHE A 103 12.19 -8.35 13.11
C PHE A 103 12.19 -8.67 14.59
N ARG A 104 13.37 -8.89 15.11
CA ARG A 104 13.58 -9.14 16.54
C ARG A 104 14.63 -8.17 17.07
N LEU A 105 14.34 -7.51 18.18
CA LEU A 105 15.32 -6.67 18.85
C LEU A 105 16.40 -7.54 19.47
N LEU A 106 17.65 -7.25 19.10
CA LEU A 106 18.79 -7.96 19.69
C LEU A 106 19.06 -7.44 21.09
N GLU A 107 19.33 -8.37 22.02
CA GLU A 107 19.72 -7.99 23.37
C GLU A 107 21.11 -7.36 23.35
N LYS A 108 21.26 -6.28 24.13
CA LYS A 108 22.57 -5.68 24.37
C LYS A 108 23.22 -6.38 25.55
N ASN A 109 24.39 -6.93 25.31
CA ASN A 109 25.20 -7.50 26.37
C ASN A 109 26.02 -6.42 27.07
#